data_fda94bf3a14c351fde8be11a3d6e5a42
#
_entry.id   fda94bf3a14c351fde8be11a3d6e5a42
#
_cell.length_a   1.000
_cell.length_b   1.000
_cell.length_c   1.000
_cell.angle_alpha   90.00
_cell.angle_beta   90.00
_cell.angle_gamma   90.00
#
_symmetry.space_group_name_H-M   'P 1'
#
loop_
_entity.id
_entity.type
_entity.pdbx_description
1 polymer ?
#
loop_
_entity_poly.entity_id
_entity_poly.type
_entity_poly.pdbx_seq_one_letter_code
_entity_poly.pdbx_strand_id
1 'polypeptide(L)'
;MLYAGSLVGIMQNQIGPAFQTATGYTVSGISAGSKDLASEIKGKVHVGDVFISASPKVNASLEGSKNGDWVNWYLTFATSQLVLGYNPNSKFANDIKTKPWYEVITEPGIRVGFTDPATDPKGELVAEALAATAKSKNLSALTTLAANKSDVFPEETLVGRLQSGQLDAAFFYTIEANAAKIPTVPLTGTDLKATYTITVLNNAPHESGAEAFVSYLLGPAGLAALSQNGFKLVTPPKLSGSGLPSSLQSLTS
;
A
#
# COMPACT_ATOMS: atom_id res chain seq x y z
N MET A 1 -3.01 -14.10 7.27
CA MET A 1 -2.07 -13.14 6.63
C MET A 1 -2.38 -11.72 7.07
N LEU A 2 -1.37 -10.87 7.12
CA LEU A 2 -1.48 -9.44 7.40
C LEU A 2 -0.94 -8.69 6.17
N TYR A 3 -1.69 -7.76 5.59
CA TYR A 3 -1.25 -7.07 4.38
C TYR A 3 -1.76 -5.63 4.31
N ALA A 4 -0.95 -4.76 3.68
CA ALA A 4 -1.29 -3.36 3.45
C ALA A 4 -2.68 -3.20 2.85
N GLY A 5 -3.48 -2.27 3.34
CA GLY A 5 -4.86 -2.02 2.92
C GLY A 5 -5.00 -1.76 1.43
N SER A 6 -3.98 -1.15 0.80
CA SER A 6 -3.92 -0.96 -0.66
C SER A 6 -3.97 -2.25 -1.49
N LEU A 7 -3.76 -3.41 -0.86
CA LEU A 7 -3.79 -4.72 -1.53
C LEU A 7 -5.15 -5.43 -1.42
N VAL A 8 -6.12 -4.89 -0.66
CA VAL A 8 -7.41 -5.56 -0.39
C VAL A 8 -8.06 -6.06 -1.69
N GLY A 9 -8.19 -5.19 -2.68
CA GLY A 9 -8.89 -5.52 -3.93
C GLY A 9 -8.27 -6.72 -4.65
N ILE A 10 -6.95 -6.72 -4.82
CA ILE A 10 -6.26 -7.81 -5.53
C ILE A 10 -6.20 -9.09 -4.69
N MET A 11 -5.98 -8.97 -3.37
CA MET A 11 -5.88 -10.13 -2.49
C MET A 11 -7.20 -10.87 -2.35
N GLN A 12 -8.29 -10.16 -2.12
CA GLN A 12 -9.60 -10.77 -1.91
C GLN A 12 -10.26 -11.27 -3.20
N ASN A 13 -10.07 -10.55 -4.31
CA ASN A 13 -10.80 -10.83 -5.54
C ASN A 13 -10.02 -11.67 -6.56
N GLN A 14 -8.71 -11.77 -6.44
CA GLN A 14 -7.86 -12.44 -7.43
C GLN A 14 -6.85 -13.40 -6.82
N ILE A 15 -5.88 -12.91 -6.05
CA ILE A 15 -4.75 -13.72 -5.55
C ILE A 15 -5.22 -14.81 -4.58
N GLY A 16 -6.02 -14.47 -3.58
CA GLY A 16 -6.50 -15.43 -2.58
C GLY A 16 -7.31 -16.58 -3.19
N PRO A 17 -8.36 -16.30 -3.99
CA PRO A 17 -9.12 -17.36 -4.67
C PRO A 17 -8.28 -18.21 -5.63
N ALA A 18 -7.37 -17.59 -6.40
CA ALA A 18 -6.52 -18.31 -7.33
C ALA A 18 -5.48 -19.18 -6.61
N PHE A 19 -4.89 -18.68 -5.52
CA PHE A 19 -3.99 -19.46 -4.66
C PHE A 19 -4.71 -20.66 -4.06
N GLN A 20 -5.91 -20.47 -3.52
CA GLN A 20 -6.72 -21.57 -2.97
C GLN A 20 -7.01 -22.65 -4.04
N THR A 21 -7.37 -22.23 -5.24
CA THR A 21 -7.61 -23.16 -6.36
C THR A 21 -6.35 -23.94 -6.73
N ALA A 22 -5.20 -23.27 -6.74
CA ALA A 22 -3.93 -23.88 -7.16
C ALA A 22 -3.31 -24.80 -6.11
N THR A 23 -3.55 -24.55 -4.82
CA THR A 23 -2.82 -25.22 -3.72
C THR A 23 -3.69 -25.94 -2.71
N GLY A 24 -4.99 -25.62 -2.65
CA GLY A 24 -5.91 -26.10 -1.61
C GLY A 24 -5.82 -25.33 -0.27
N TYR A 25 -4.84 -24.44 -0.09
CA TYR A 25 -4.76 -23.59 1.10
C TYR A 25 -5.78 -22.43 1.02
N THR A 26 -6.39 -22.11 2.15
CA THR A 26 -7.28 -20.95 2.27
C THR A 26 -6.52 -19.74 2.83
N VAL A 27 -6.73 -18.57 2.22
CA VAL A 27 -6.20 -17.31 2.73
C VAL A 27 -7.22 -16.64 3.62
N SER A 28 -6.86 -16.42 4.89
CA SER A 28 -7.55 -15.51 5.80
C SER A 28 -6.70 -14.26 5.96
N GLY A 29 -7.24 -13.08 5.66
CA GLY A 29 -6.48 -11.84 5.60
C GLY A 29 -7.04 -10.74 6.49
N ILE A 30 -6.13 -10.03 7.17
CA ILE A 30 -6.39 -8.78 7.88
C ILE A 30 -5.63 -7.68 7.15
N SER A 31 -6.32 -6.58 6.87
CA SER A 31 -5.77 -5.44 6.14
C SER A 31 -5.94 -4.15 6.93
N ALA A 32 -4.90 -3.35 6.99
CA ALA A 32 -4.89 -2.01 7.58
C ALA A 32 -3.66 -1.24 7.06
N GLY A 33 -3.40 -0.06 7.59
CA GLY A 33 -2.14 0.64 7.39
C GLY A 33 -0.96 -0.24 7.82
N SER A 34 0.10 -0.31 7.00
CA SER A 34 1.21 -1.25 7.27
C SER A 34 1.88 -1.03 8.61
N LYS A 35 1.91 0.20 9.13
CA LYS A 35 2.48 0.52 10.45
C LYS A 35 1.57 0.06 11.59
N ASP A 36 0.25 0.16 11.40
CA ASP A 36 -0.72 -0.38 12.36
C ASP A 36 -0.54 -1.88 12.47
N LEU A 37 -0.51 -2.59 11.33
CA LEU A 37 -0.27 -4.04 11.32
C LEU A 37 1.05 -4.42 12.00
N ALA A 38 2.12 -3.65 11.77
CA ALA A 38 3.39 -3.89 12.47
C ALA A 38 3.28 -3.67 13.99
N SER A 39 2.50 -2.70 14.43
CA SER A 39 2.23 -2.46 15.85
C SER A 39 1.40 -3.60 16.46
N GLU A 40 0.42 -4.10 15.74
CA GLU A 40 -0.42 -5.24 16.13
C GLU A 40 0.38 -6.55 16.21
N ILE A 41 1.34 -6.77 15.27
CA ILE A 41 2.29 -7.88 15.34
C ILE A 41 3.13 -7.78 16.62
N LYS A 42 3.74 -6.62 16.88
CA LYS A 42 4.54 -6.39 18.10
C LYS A 42 3.71 -6.55 19.38
N GLY A 43 2.48 -6.07 19.36
CA GLY A 43 1.53 -6.18 20.46
C GLY A 43 0.90 -7.56 20.60
N LYS A 44 1.19 -8.50 19.69
CA LYS A 44 0.57 -9.85 19.66
C LYS A 44 -0.97 -9.79 19.58
N VAL A 45 -1.51 -8.74 18.98
CA VAL A 45 -2.95 -8.58 18.76
C VAL A 45 -3.44 -9.58 17.72
N HIS A 46 -2.64 -9.75 16.66
CA HIS A 46 -2.87 -10.72 15.61
C HIS A 46 -1.69 -11.67 15.45
N VAL A 47 -1.99 -12.94 15.30
CA VAL A 47 -1.03 -13.95 14.89
C VAL A 47 -1.20 -14.16 13.39
N GLY A 48 -0.11 -14.04 12.64
CA GLY A 48 -0.12 -14.18 11.19
C GLY A 48 1.02 -15.03 10.69
N ASP A 49 0.87 -15.52 9.47
CA ASP A 49 1.90 -16.32 8.80
C ASP A 49 2.74 -15.46 7.85
N VAL A 50 2.07 -14.63 7.05
CA VAL A 50 2.69 -13.75 6.05
C VAL A 50 2.38 -12.30 6.37
N PHE A 51 3.38 -11.44 6.22
CA PHE A 51 3.20 -9.99 6.30
C PHE A 51 3.63 -9.33 4.98
N ILE A 52 2.72 -8.52 4.39
CA ILE A 52 2.98 -7.73 3.19
C ILE A 52 2.81 -6.25 3.53
N SER A 53 3.89 -5.50 3.40
CA SER A 53 3.95 -4.06 3.70
C SER A 53 4.10 -3.23 2.44
N ALA A 54 3.59 -2.00 2.46
CA ALA A 54 3.79 -1.00 1.41
C ALA A 54 5.10 -0.20 1.58
N SER A 55 5.94 -0.55 2.57
CA SER A 55 7.22 0.10 2.82
C SER A 55 8.24 -0.86 3.45
N PRO A 56 9.48 -0.95 2.91
CA PRO A 56 10.56 -1.72 3.52
C PRO A 56 10.89 -1.29 4.96
N LYS A 57 10.74 0.00 5.27
CA LYS A 57 10.97 0.54 6.62
C LYS A 57 10.08 -0.13 7.67
N VAL A 58 8.88 -0.52 7.29
CA VAL A 58 7.95 -1.19 8.21
C VAL A 58 8.45 -2.59 8.54
N ASN A 59 8.91 -3.37 7.55
CA ASN A 59 9.52 -4.68 7.81
C ASN A 59 10.78 -4.54 8.66
N ALA A 60 11.66 -3.58 8.34
CA ALA A 60 12.86 -3.30 9.13
C ALA A 60 12.53 -2.94 10.59
N SER A 61 11.39 -2.33 10.87
CA SER A 61 10.96 -2.03 12.24
C SER A 61 10.56 -3.26 13.05
N LEU A 62 10.43 -4.42 12.41
CA LEU A 62 10.10 -5.72 13.02
C LEU A 62 11.33 -6.62 13.19
N GLU A 63 12.49 -6.20 12.66
CA GLU A 63 13.73 -6.95 12.71
C GLU A 63 14.48 -6.76 14.03
N GLY A 64 15.18 -7.82 14.45
CA GLY A 64 16.09 -7.84 15.58
C GLY A 64 15.42 -7.87 16.96
N SER A 65 16.17 -8.33 17.96
CA SER A 65 15.67 -8.60 19.31
C SER A 65 15.04 -7.39 20.02
N LYS A 66 15.53 -6.18 19.73
CA LYS A 66 14.95 -4.93 20.27
C LYS A 66 13.53 -4.66 19.76
N ASN A 67 13.18 -5.23 18.63
CA ASN A 67 11.87 -5.11 18.01
C ASN A 67 10.99 -6.36 18.14
N GLY A 68 11.49 -7.41 18.81
CA GLY A 68 10.77 -8.65 19.06
C GLY A 68 11.07 -9.78 18.10
N ASP A 69 12.05 -9.63 17.19
CA ASP A 69 12.49 -10.68 16.23
C ASP A 69 11.34 -11.26 15.41
N TRP A 70 10.46 -10.43 14.90
CA TRP A 70 9.30 -10.88 14.11
C TRP A 70 9.65 -11.18 12.65
N VAL A 71 10.71 -10.56 12.13
CA VAL A 71 11.15 -10.64 10.73
C VAL A 71 12.66 -10.82 10.68
N ASN A 72 13.15 -11.80 9.91
CA ASN A 72 14.57 -12.00 9.64
C ASN A 72 14.94 -11.63 8.21
N TRP A 73 13.99 -11.71 7.30
CA TRP A 73 14.15 -11.41 5.89
C TRP A 73 12.85 -10.86 5.29
N TYR A 74 12.96 -10.13 4.20
CA TYR A 74 11.84 -9.80 3.35
C TYR A 74 12.27 -9.68 1.88
N LEU A 75 11.35 -9.91 0.98
CA LEU A 75 11.53 -9.74 -0.45
C LEU A 75 10.81 -8.47 -0.91
N THR A 76 11.55 -7.55 -1.54
CA THR A 76 10.96 -6.42 -2.26
C THR A 76 10.57 -6.88 -3.65
N PHE A 77 9.29 -6.82 -3.99
CA PHE A 77 8.77 -7.45 -5.21
C PHE A 77 8.07 -6.51 -6.20
N ALA A 78 7.57 -5.38 -5.74
CA ALA A 78 6.85 -4.45 -6.61
C ALA A 78 6.83 -3.01 -6.07
N THR A 79 6.48 -2.08 -6.95
CA THR A 79 6.19 -0.68 -6.58
C THR A 79 4.88 -0.22 -7.20
N SER A 80 4.25 0.82 -6.61
CA SER A 80 3.09 1.50 -7.16
C SER A 80 3.15 2.99 -6.90
N GLN A 81 2.91 3.78 -7.93
CA GLN A 81 3.01 5.24 -7.89
C GLN A 81 1.90 5.85 -7.03
N LEU A 82 2.23 6.90 -6.26
CA LEU A 82 1.23 7.74 -5.60
C LEU A 82 0.57 8.66 -6.62
N VAL A 83 -0.77 8.70 -6.61
CA VAL A 83 -1.61 9.46 -7.54
C VAL A 83 -2.74 10.17 -6.80
N LEU A 84 -3.34 11.18 -7.41
CA LEU A 84 -4.59 11.76 -6.96
C LEU A 84 -5.75 11.13 -7.72
N GLY A 85 -6.58 10.35 -7.02
CA GLY A 85 -7.86 9.86 -7.53
C GLY A 85 -8.95 10.88 -7.32
N TYR A 86 -9.95 10.90 -8.18
CA TYR A 86 -11.05 11.86 -8.07
C TYR A 86 -12.41 11.24 -8.40
N ASN A 87 -13.46 11.83 -7.81
CA ASN A 87 -14.83 11.48 -8.16
C ASN A 87 -15.20 12.15 -9.49
N PRO A 88 -15.51 11.38 -10.56
CA PRO A 88 -15.85 11.97 -11.86
C PRO A 88 -17.14 12.81 -11.85
N ASN A 89 -17.98 12.63 -10.83
CA ASN A 89 -19.23 13.39 -10.66
C ASN A 89 -19.04 14.63 -9.76
N SER A 90 -17.84 14.88 -9.24
CA SER A 90 -17.53 16.09 -8.47
C SER A 90 -17.57 17.33 -9.36
N LYS A 91 -18.03 18.46 -8.81
CA LYS A 91 -17.91 19.75 -9.49
C LYS A 91 -16.48 20.17 -9.80
N PHE A 92 -15.51 19.60 -9.07
CA PHE A 92 -14.07 19.84 -9.26
C PHE A 92 -13.43 18.90 -10.29
N ALA A 93 -14.16 17.91 -10.82
CA ALA A 93 -13.58 16.88 -11.69
C ALA A 93 -12.87 17.44 -12.94
N ASN A 94 -13.40 18.53 -13.53
CA ASN A 94 -12.78 19.18 -14.67
C ASN A 94 -11.48 19.90 -14.29
N ASP A 95 -11.48 20.59 -13.17
CA ASP A 95 -10.32 21.33 -12.68
C ASP A 95 -9.20 20.35 -12.28
N ILE A 96 -9.52 19.21 -11.64
CA ILE A 96 -8.55 18.16 -11.33
C ILE A 96 -7.85 17.61 -12.58
N LYS A 97 -8.56 17.51 -13.71
CA LYS A 97 -7.98 17.03 -14.99
C LYS A 97 -7.08 18.06 -15.68
N THR A 98 -7.36 19.34 -15.50
CA THR A 98 -6.80 20.39 -16.35
C THR A 98 -5.83 21.32 -15.65
N LYS A 99 -5.92 21.43 -14.32
CA LYS A 99 -5.05 22.27 -13.50
C LYS A 99 -3.99 21.40 -12.77
N PRO A 100 -2.92 22.04 -12.26
CA PRO A 100 -1.99 21.36 -11.37
C PRO A 100 -2.69 20.80 -10.13
N TRP A 101 -2.42 19.53 -9.77
CA TRP A 101 -3.07 18.86 -8.66
C TRP A 101 -3.03 19.65 -7.34
N TYR A 102 -1.90 20.30 -7.05
CA TYR A 102 -1.67 21.05 -5.83
C TYR A 102 -2.47 22.37 -5.74
N GLU A 103 -2.89 22.93 -6.87
CA GLU A 103 -3.78 24.09 -6.89
C GLU A 103 -5.20 23.66 -6.58
N VAL A 104 -5.68 22.61 -7.24
CA VAL A 104 -7.08 22.16 -7.12
C VAL A 104 -7.39 21.65 -5.71
N ILE A 105 -6.50 20.89 -5.11
CA ILE A 105 -6.76 20.36 -3.74
C ILE A 105 -6.76 21.43 -2.65
N THR A 106 -6.42 22.66 -2.99
CA THR A 106 -6.50 23.83 -2.09
C THR A 106 -7.65 24.78 -2.42
N GLU A 107 -8.48 24.45 -3.41
CA GLU A 107 -9.64 25.26 -3.78
C GLU A 107 -10.70 25.26 -2.65
N PRO A 108 -11.39 26.39 -2.41
CA PRO A 108 -12.41 26.46 -1.38
C PRO A 108 -13.54 25.45 -1.58
N GLY A 109 -13.79 24.63 -0.55
CA GLY A 109 -14.89 23.67 -0.51
C GLY A 109 -14.63 22.35 -1.21
N ILE A 110 -13.41 22.08 -1.70
CA ILE A 110 -13.01 20.73 -2.11
C ILE A 110 -12.84 19.85 -0.88
N ARG A 111 -13.27 18.60 -0.98
CA ARG A 111 -13.13 17.59 0.08
C ARG A 111 -12.07 16.59 -0.36
N VAL A 112 -10.92 16.64 0.30
CA VAL A 112 -9.77 15.79 -0.01
C VAL A 112 -9.61 14.74 1.08
N GLY A 113 -9.18 13.53 0.75
CA GLY A 113 -8.92 12.46 1.71
C GLY A 113 -7.51 11.91 1.60
N PHE A 114 -6.90 11.58 2.73
CA PHE A 114 -5.62 10.89 2.83
C PHE A 114 -5.52 10.09 4.12
N THR A 115 -4.51 9.22 4.24
CA THR A 115 -4.30 8.37 5.42
C THR A 115 -3.41 9.05 6.45
N ASP A 116 -3.44 8.55 7.70
CA ASP A 116 -2.59 9.06 8.78
C ASP A 116 -1.12 8.64 8.55
N PRO A 117 -0.18 9.58 8.48
CA PRO A 117 1.24 9.26 8.36
C PRO A 117 1.81 8.51 9.58
N ALA A 118 1.13 8.53 10.72
CA ALA A 118 1.56 7.78 11.89
C ALA A 118 1.33 6.27 11.72
N THR A 119 0.28 5.88 11.00
CA THR A 119 -0.20 4.50 10.91
C THR A 119 -0.03 3.87 9.52
N ASP A 120 0.15 4.70 8.48
CA ASP A 120 0.16 4.25 7.10
C ASP A 120 1.31 4.87 6.27
N PRO A 121 2.08 4.06 5.50
CA PRO A 121 3.13 4.56 4.62
C PRO A 121 2.61 5.51 3.52
N LYS A 122 1.37 5.34 3.04
CA LYS A 122 0.75 6.24 2.06
C LYS A 122 0.59 7.64 2.65
N GLY A 123 0.15 7.73 3.90
CA GLY A 123 0.08 9.00 4.63
C GLY A 123 1.43 9.70 4.74
N GLU A 124 2.53 8.95 4.98
CA GLU A 124 3.88 9.54 4.96
C GLU A 124 4.23 10.14 3.58
N LEU A 125 3.96 9.39 2.51
CA LEU A 125 4.24 9.86 1.16
C LEU A 125 3.38 11.07 0.78
N VAL A 126 2.12 11.12 1.21
CA VAL A 126 1.24 12.28 1.02
C VAL A 126 1.79 13.49 1.78
N ALA A 127 2.16 13.33 3.05
CA ALA A 127 2.77 14.41 3.83
C ALA A 127 4.05 14.94 3.19
N GLU A 128 4.90 14.04 2.65
CA GLU A 128 6.10 14.40 1.89
C GLU A 128 5.75 15.19 0.62
N ALA A 129 4.79 14.72 -0.18
CA ALA A 129 4.33 15.40 -1.40
C ALA A 129 3.82 16.80 -1.11
N LEU A 130 2.97 16.94 -0.09
CA LEU A 130 2.39 18.23 0.32
C LEU A 130 3.49 19.19 0.80
N ALA A 131 4.38 18.75 1.68
CA ALA A 131 5.44 19.58 2.23
C ALA A 131 6.45 20.03 1.15
N ALA A 132 6.90 19.12 0.29
CA ALA A 132 7.83 19.43 -0.79
C ALA A 132 7.21 20.40 -1.80
N THR A 133 5.92 20.19 -2.14
CA THR A 133 5.19 21.08 -3.08
C THR A 133 4.89 22.42 -2.45
N ALA A 134 4.47 22.47 -1.19
CA ALA A 134 4.28 23.72 -0.45
C ALA A 134 5.54 24.61 -0.50
N LYS A 135 6.70 24.00 -0.26
CA LYS A 135 7.99 24.70 -0.31
C LYS A 135 8.35 25.15 -1.73
N SER A 136 8.26 24.27 -2.72
CA SER A 136 8.69 24.56 -4.09
C SER A 136 7.80 25.56 -4.82
N LYS A 137 6.51 25.60 -4.48
CA LYS A 137 5.49 26.48 -5.07
C LYS A 137 5.16 27.70 -4.20
N ASN A 138 5.76 27.82 -3.02
CA ASN A 138 5.43 28.83 -2.02
C ASN A 138 3.92 28.88 -1.70
N LEU A 139 3.31 27.70 -1.50
CA LEU A 139 1.86 27.52 -1.34
C LEU A 139 1.54 27.00 0.07
N SER A 140 1.38 27.92 1.03
CA SER A 140 1.13 27.57 2.45
C SER A 140 -0.20 26.82 2.68
N ALA A 141 -1.16 26.94 1.77
CA ALA A 141 -2.43 26.22 1.83
C ALA A 141 -2.23 24.67 1.89
N LEU A 142 -1.18 24.14 1.25
CA LEU A 142 -0.84 22.71 1.34
C LEU A 142 -0.36 22.32 2.74
N THR A 143 0.32 23.20 3.45
CA THR A 143 0.72 22.96 4.84
C THR A 143 -0.50 22.93 5.76
N THR A 144 -1.46 23.83 5.51
CA THR A 144 -2.74 23.84 6.23
C THR A 144 -3.53 22.55 5.97
N LEU A 145 -3.61 22.11 4.72
CA LEU A 145 -4.27 20.86 4.33
C LEU A 145 -3.61 19.66 5.04
N ALA A 146 -2.28 19.55 5.02
CA ALA A 146 -1.55 18.47 5.68
C ALA A 146 -1.79 18.40 7.20
N ALA A 147 -2.10 19.52 7.84
CA ALA A 147 -2.38 19.60 9.26
C ALA A 147 -3.85 19.30 9.62
N ASN A 148 -4.74 19.24 8.61
CA ASN A 148 -6.18 19.07 8.85
C ASN A 148 -6.53 17.61 9.16
N LYS A 149 -6.78 17.33 10.41
CA LYS A 149 -7.15 15.97 10.86
C LYS A 149 -8.53 15.51 10.36
N SER A 150 -9.40 16.41 9.91
CA SER A 150 -10.71 16.06 9.35
C SER A 150 -10.60 15.39 7.97
N ASP A 151 -9.48 15.53 7.30
CA ASP A 151 -9.21 14.95 5.98
C ASP A 151 -8.44 13.62 6.07
N VAL A 152 -8.19 13.15 7.29
CA VAL A 152 -7.50 11.89 7.58
C VAL A 152 -8.51 10.77 7.80
N PHE A 153 -8.38 9.69 7.04
CA PHE A 153 -9.28 8.54 7.08
C PHE A 153 -8.50 7.22 7.13
N PRO A 154 -9.09 6.15 7.70
CA PRO A 154 -8.55 4.80 7.57
C PRO A 154 -8.41 4.41 6.09
N GLU A 155 -7.34 3.68 5.76
CA GLU A 155 -6.99 3.36 4.36
C GLU A 155 -8.14 2.64 3.64
N GLU A 156 -8.73 1.65 4.28
CA GLU A 156 -9.80 0.82 3.76
C GLU A 156 -11.11 1.59 3.48
N THR A 157 -11.27 2.80 4.00
CA THR A 157 -12.49 3.61 3.81
C THR A 157 -12.40 4.61 2.65
N LEU A 158 -11.18 4.96 2.20
CA LEU A 158 -10.98 6.03 1.21
C LEU A 158 -11.69 5.76 -0.13
N VAL A 159 -11.60 4.53 -0.63
CA VAL A 159 -12.27 4.13 -1.90
C VAL A 159 -13.77 4.36 -1.80
N GLY A 160 -14.41 3.82 -0.75
CA GLY A 160 -15.86 3.96 -0.57
C GLY A 160 -16.29 5.42 -0.39
N ARG A 161 -15.53 6.23 0.34
CA ARG A 161 -15.81 7.66 0.54
C ARG A 161 -15.74 8.45 -0.76
N LEU A 162 -14.74 8.16 -1.60
CA LEU A 162 -14.63 8.81 -2.90
C LEU A 162 -15.78 8.40 -3.83
N GLN A 163 -16.06 7.10 -3.94
CA GLN A 163 -17.12 6.58 -4.81
C GLN A 163 -18.52 7.01 -4.39
N SER A 164 -18.76 7.14 -3.09
CA SER A 164 -20.05 7.65 -2.56
C SER A 164 -20.22 9.17 -2.67
N GLY A 165 -19.18 9.89 -3.13
CA GLY A 165 -19.23 11.36 -3.24
C GLY A 165 -19.05 12.10 -1.92
N GLN A 166 -18.61 11.42 -0.86
CA GLN A 166 -18.21 12.10 0.39
C GLN A 166 -16.92 12.88 0.21
N LEU A 167 -16.05 12.42 -0.70
CA LEU A 167 -14.82 13.09 -1.10
C LEU A 167 -14.89 13.47 -2.59
N ASP A 168 -14.22 14.55 -2.95
CA ASP A 168 -14.03 15.01 -4.32
C ASP A 168 -12.74 14.43 -4.91
N ALA A 169 -11.70 14.32 -4.07
CA ALA A 169 -10.41 13.73 -4.41
C ALA A 169 -9.81 12.98 -3.20
N ALA A 170 -8.95 12.01 -3.47
CA ALA A 170 -8.17 11.34 -2.43
C ALA A 170 -6.88 10.78 -3.00
N PHE A 171 -5.88 10.60 -2.13
CA PHE A 171 -4.60 10.03 -2.53
C PHE A 171 -4.65 8.51 -2.50
N PHE A 172 -4.23 7.89 -3.59
CA PHE A 172 -4.18 6.45 -3.79
C PHE A 172 -2.83 6.02 -4.37
N TYR A 173 -2.54 4.74 -4.26
CA TYR A 173 -1.59 4.14 -5.18
C TYR A 173 -2.30 3.76 -6.49
N THR A 174 -1.58 3.77 -7.61
CA THR A 174 -2.15 3.43 -8.92
C THR A 174 -2.91 2.11 -8.92
N ILE A 175 -2.40 1.10 -8.19
CA ILE A 175 -3.04 -0.22 -8.08
C ILE A 175 -4.42 -0.18 -7.41
N GLU A 176 -4.59 0.63 -6.37
CA GLU A 176 -5.87 0.79 -5.69
C GLU A 176 -6.90 1.47 -6.61
N ALA A 177 -6.44 2.57 -7.23
CA ALA A 177 -7.28 3.31 -8.14
C ALA A 177 -7.72 2.45 -9.34
N ASN A 178 -6.82 1.64 -9.92
CA ASN A 178 -7.13 0.72 -11.00
C ASN A 178 -8.13 -0.34 -10.56
N ALA A 179 -7.90 -1.00 -9.42
CA ALA A 179 -8.80 -2.03 -8.89
C ALA A 179 -10.21 -1.49 -8.63
N ALA A 180 -10.29 -0.25 -8.14
CA ALA A 180 -11.55 0.44 -7.85
C ALA A 180 -12.14 1.21 -9.06
N LYS A 181 -11.48 1.19 -10.22
CA LYS A 181 -11.83 1.96 -11.43
C LYS A 181 -11.99 3.46 -11.16
N ILE A 182 -11.16 3.99 -10.29
CA ILE A 182 -11.12 5.41 -9.95
C ILE A 182 -10.23 6.13 -10.98
N PRO A 183 -10.73 7.19 -11.66
CA PRO A 183 -9.90 8.00 -12.53
C PRO A 183 -8.86 8.77 -11.71
N THR A 184 -7.64 8.91 -12.25
CA THR A 184 -6.52 9.53 -11.55
C THR A 184 -5.80 10.57 -12.39
N VAL A 185 -5.11 11.47 -11.69
CA VAL A 185 -4.09 12.34 -12.28
C VAL A 185 -2.76 12.15 -11.55
N PRO A 186 -1.63 12.27 -12.27
CA PRO A 186 -0.32 12.14 -11.66
C PRO A 186 0.00 13.31 -10.72
N LEU A 187 0.77 13.05 -9.68
CA LEU A 187 1.32 14.10 -8.81
C LEU A 187 2.57 14.68 -9.47
N THR A 188 2.35 15.54 -10.46
CA THR A 188 3.44 16.17 -11.21
C THR A 188 4.43 16.87 -10.28
N GLY A 189 5.71 16.64 -10.50
CA GLY A 189 6.80 17.17 -9.67
C GLY A 189 7.20 16.26 -8.51
N THR A 190 6.62 15.06 -8.40
CA THR A 190 7.00 14.04 -7.42
C THR A 190 7.27 12.68 -8.09
N ASP A 191 8.09 11.82 -7.47
CA ASP A 191 8.26 10.40 -7.84
C ASP A 191 8.07 9.53 -6.60
N LEU A 192 6.97 9.76 -5.90
CA LEU A 192 6.64 9.06 -4.65
C LEU A 192 5.85 7.80 -4.95
N LYS A 193 6.28 6.69 -4.37
CA LYS A 193 5.71 5.36 -4.64
C LYS A 193 5.79 4.44 -3.43
N ALA A 194 4.78 3.58 -3.29
CA ALA A 194 4.90 2.43 -2.42
C ALA A 194 6.00 1.49 -2.93
N THR A 195 6.69 0.84 -2.00
CA THR A 195 7.60 -0.25 -2.28
C THR A 195 7.13 -1.47 -1.48
N TYR A 196 6.54 -2.43 -2.18
CA TYR A 196 5.93 -3.59 -1.55
C TYR A 196 6.95 -4.65 -1.21
N THR A 197 6.84 -5.14 0.03
CA THR A 197 7.69 -6.19 0.57
C THR A 197 6.84 -7.30 1.16
N ILE A 198 7.33 -8.53 1.09
CA ILE A 198 6.69 -9.72 1.65
C ILE A 198 7.68 -10.51 2.50
N THR A 199 7.20 -11.06 3.60
CA THR A 199 7.95 -11.97 4.47
C THR A 199 7.04 -13.04 5.06
N VAL A 200 7.60 -14.15 5.46
CA VAL A 200 7.00 -15.07 6.44
C VAL A 200 7.43 -14.59 7.82
N LEU A 201 6.48 -14.41 8.73
CA LEU A 201 6.77 -14.00 10.09
C LEU A 201 7.48 -15.11 10.85
N ASN A 202 8.41 -14.75 11.72
CA ASN A 202 9.03 -15.71 12.62
C ASN A 202 7.96 -16.35 13.52
N ASN A 203 8.06 -17.67 13.71
CA ASN A 203 7.07 -18.48 14.43
C ASN A 203 5.66 -18.46 13.79
N ALA A 204 5.58 -18.34 12.47
CA ALA A 204 4.34 -18.48 11.72
C ALA A 204 3.65 -19.83 12.06
N PRO A 205 2.38 -19.83 12.47
CA PRO A 205 1.67 -21.08 12.80
C PRO A 205 1.59 -22.08 11.64
N HIS A 206 1.57 -21.57 10.39
CA HIS A 206 1.40 -22.36 9.18
C HIS A 206 2.53 -22.07 8.18
N GLU A 207 3.79 -22.30 8.59
CA GLU A 207 4.98 -21.93 7.83
C GLU A 207 4.96 -22.48 6.38
N SER A 208 4.63 -23.77 6.19
CA SER A 208 4.56 -24.36 4.85
C SER A 208 3.51 -23.70 3.94
N GLY A 209 2.36 -23.32 4.51
CA GLY A 209 1.32 -22.58 3.77
C GLY A 209 1.77 -21.15 3.44
N ALA A 210 2.51 -20.51 4.34
CA ALA A 210 3.10 -19.19 4.14
C ALA A 210 4.15 -19.20 3.02
N GLU A 211 5.06 -20.17 3.03
CA GLU A 211 6.07 -20.33 1.96
C GLU A 211 5.41 -20.62 0.61
N ALA A 212 4.39 -21.50 0.60
CA ALA A 212 3.60 -21.76 -0.61
C ALA A 212 2.95 -20.49 -1.15
N PHE A 213 2.42 -19.62 -0.26
CA PHE A 213 1.84 -18.35 -0.67
C PHE A 213 2.89 -17.40 -1.27
N VAL A 214 4.06 -17.26 -0.64
CA VAL A 214 5.16 -16.43 -1.18
C VAL A 214 5.59 -16.95 -2.55
N SER A 215 5.79 -18.27 -2.69
CA SER A 215 6.12 -18.90 -3.97
C SER A 215 5.06 -18.66 -5.04
N TYR A 216 3.78 -18.73 -4.70
CA TYR A 216 2.68 -18.48 -5.62
C TYR A 216 2.63 -17.01 -6.05
N LEU A 217 2.67 -16.08 -5.09
CA LEU A 217 2.58 -14.64 -5.37
C LEU A 217 3.73 -14.16 -6.26
N LEU A 218 4.94 -14.66 -6.01
CA LEU A 218 6.16 -14.26 -6.74
C LEU A 218 6.50 -15.21 -7.90
N GLY A 219 5.67 -16.24 -8.11
CA GLY A 219 5.72 -17.11 -9.27
C GLY A 219 4.97 -16.51 -10.48
N PRO A 220 5.00 -17.21 -11.64
CA PRO A 220 4.46 -16.68 -12.89
C PRO A 220 3.00 -16.21 -12.81
N ALA A 221 2.13 -16.96 -12.14
CA ALA A 221 0.72 -16.62 -12.01
C ALA A 221 0.49 -15.37 -11.16
N GLY A 222 1.15 -15.28 -10.01
CA GLY A 222 1.05 -14.12 -9.11
C GLY A 222 1.65 -12.87 -9.74
N LEU A 223 2.83 -12.97 -10.36
CA LEU A 223 3.47 -11.84 -11.06
C LEU A 223 2.61 -11.34 -12.23
N ALA A 224 1.98 -12.24 -12.98
CA ALA A 224 1.05 -11.86 -14.05
C ALA A 224 -0.15 -11.08 -13.49
N ALA A 225 -0.75 -11.55 -12.40
CA ALA A 225 -1.85 -10.86 -11.74
C ALA A 225 -1.43 -9.48 -11.20
N LEU A 226 -0.27 -9.39 -10.55
CA LEU A 226 0.28 -8.12 -10.08
C LEU A 226 0.48 -7.13 -11.25
N SER A 227 1.12 -7.58 -12.33
CA SER A 227 1.37 -6.74 -13.52
C SER A 227 0.08 -6.24 -14.16
N GLN A 228 -0.93 -7.11 -14.32
CA GLN A 228 -2.24 -6.75 -14.87
C GLN A 228 -2.99 -5.70 -14.01
N ASN A 229 -2.73 -5.67 -12.72
CA ASN A 229 -3.28 -4.67 -11.81
C ASN A 229 -2.41 -3.39 -11.69
N GLY A 230 -1.39 -3.24 -12.52
CA GLY A 230 -0.61 -2.01 -12.61
C GLY A 230 0.57 -1.90 -11.64
N PHE A 231 0.97 -2.98 -11.00
CA PHE A 231 2.22 -3.01 -10.24
C PHE A 231 3.42 -2.93 -11.19
N LYS A 232 4.41 -2.14 -10.81
CA LYS A 232 5.74 -2.20 -11.41
C LYS A 232 6.55 -3.24 -10.67
N LEU A 233 6.77 -4.39 -11.30
CA LEU A 233 7.47 -5.52 -10.69
C LEU A 233 8.95 -5.21 -10.47
N VAL A 234 9.52 -5.76 -9.41
CA VAL A 234 10.95 -5.86 -9.15
C VAL A 234 11.33 -7.32 -9.43
N THR A 235 12.00 -7.55 -10.55
CA THR A 235 12.34 -8.89 -11.04
C THR A 235 13.83 -9.00 -11.31
N PRO A 236 14.55 -9.93 -10.67
CA PRO A 236 14.08 -10.77 -9.56
C PRO A 236 13.75 -9.93 -8.30
N PRO A 237 12.91 -10.47 -7.38
CA PRO A 237 12.67 -9.83 -6.09
C PRO A 237 13.96 -9.63 -5.30
N LYS A 238 14.09 -8.50 -4.62
CA LYS A 238 15.31 -8.15 -3.87
C LYS A 238 15.20 -8.63 -2.43
N LEU A 239 16.11 -9.50 -2.03
CA LEU A 239 16.24 -9.96 -0.66
C LEU A 239 16.87 -8.87 0.22
N SER A 240 16.30 -8.68 1.40
CA SER A 240 16.87 -7.96 2.54
C SER A 240 16.85 -8.87 3.76
N GLY A 241 17.88 -8.79 4.61
CA GLY A 241 18.03 -9.68 5.75
C GLY A 241 18.70 -11.01 5.41
N SER A 242 18.46 -12.03 6.23
CA SER A 242 19.08 -13.35 6.10
C SER A 242 18.13 -14.46 6.53
N GLY A 243 18.44 -15.70 6.14
CA GLY A 243 17.61 -16.85 6.51
C GLY A 243 16.40 -17.08 5.61
N LEU A 244 16.46 -16.62 4.34
CA LEU A 244 15.45 -16.97 3.35
C LEU A 244 15.35 -18.51 3.23
N PRO A 245 14.16 -19.11 3.40
CA PRO A 245 13.95 -20.55 3.28
C PRO A 245 14.46 -21.11 1.95
N SER A 246 14.98 -22.33 1.95
CA SER A 246 15.51 -22.98 0.74
C SER A 246 14.47 -23.13 -0.37
N SER A 247 13.20 -23.32 -0.01
CA SER A 247 12.05 -23.38 -0.90
C SER A 247 11.82 -22.07 -1.68
N LEU A 248 12.31 -20.92 -1.18
CA LEU A 248 12.11 -19.60 -1.77
C LEU A 248 13.36 -19.04 -2.47
N GLN A 249 14.51 -19.71 -2.37
CA GLN A 249 15.77 -19.18 -2.91
C GLN A 249 15.75 -18.96 -4.43
N SER A 250 15.04 -19.81 -5.17
CA SER A 250 14.88 -19.66 -6.62
C SER A 250 14.16 -18.40 -7.05
N LEU A 251 13.46 -17.72 -6.14
CA LEU A 251 12.76 -16.46 -6.46
C LEU A 251 13.70 -15.27 -6.62
N THR A 252 14.92 -15.37 -6.08
CA THR A 252 15.91 -14.27 -6.05
C THR A 252 17.06 -14.43 -7.03
N SER A 253 17.02 -15.47 -7.86
CA SER A 253 18.04 -15.82 -8.86
C SER A 253 17.64 -15.40 -10.27
#